data_2a889e9d5217919e048f091ab8fc3083
#
_entry.id   2a889e9d5217919e048f091ab8fc3083
#
_cell.length_a   1.000
_cell.length_b   1.000
_cell.length_c   1.000
_cell.angle_alpha   90.00
_cell.angle_beta   90.00
_cell.angle_gamma   90.00
#
_symmetry.space_group_name_H-M   'P 1'
#
loop_
_entity.id
_entity.type
_entity.pdbx_description
1 polymer ?
#
loop_
_entity_poly.entity_id
_entity_poly.type
_entity_poly.pdbx_seq_one_letter_code
_entity_poly.pdbx_strand_id
1 'polypeptide(L)'
;MKQNGFTLIELLVVVAIIGILAAVGVVAYNGYTGAAKVSVVKSNYSTIKSFYLSEKFKCETGAEKAFNNTINCSGNTFTDGRNARDRVVGFFSTRIKNPYGGGFHITSDGGYDQDREVGIIRVYGWDSPERISFKVCFKTPCGDNKNHLNSTINLN
;
A
#
# COMPACT_ATOMS: atom_id res chain seq x y z
N MET A 1 -36.09 -5.35 51.19
CA MET A 1 -35.49 -5.90 49.97
C MET A 1 -34.24 -6.66 50.35
N LYS A 2 -34.14 -7.96 50.04
CA LYS A 2 -32.90 -8.73 50.25
C LYS A 2 -31.95 -8.43 49.10
N GLN A 3 -30.84 -7.74 49.41
CA GLN A 3 -29.74 -7.58 48.47
C GLN A 3 -28.95 -8.89 48.43
N ASN A 4 -29.05 -9.64 47.32
CA ASN A 4 -28.18 -10.78 47.09
C ASN A 4 -26.82 -10.22 46.67
N GLY A 5 -25.81 -10.35 47.51
CA GLY A 5 -24.45 -9.99 47.20
C GLY A 5 -23.78 -11.03 46.31
N PHE A 6 -22.88 -10.62 45.43
CA PHE A 6 -22.06 -11.51 44.61
C PHE A 6 -21.16 -12.40 45.48
N THR A 7 -21.03 -13.64 45.14
CA THR A 7 -20.10 -14.55 45.84
C THR A 7 -18.69 -14.38 45.27
N LEU A 8 -17.68 -14.60 46.11
CA LEU A 8 -16.28 -14.51 45.70
C LEU A 8 -15.93 -15.50 44.59
N ILE A 9 -16.55 -16.67 44.57
CA ILE A 9 -16.30 -17.69 43.56
C ILE A 9 -16.91 -17.30 42.20
N GLU A 10 -18.07 -16.65 42.16
CA GLU A 10 -18.68 -16.13 40.94
C GLU A 10 -17.80 -15.09 40.27
N LEU A 11 -17.19 -14.19 41.06
CA LEU A 11 -16.25 -13.20 40.55
C LEU A 11 -14.97 -13.86 40.00
N LEU A 12 -14.43 -14.84 40.73
CA LEU A 12 -13.19 -15.54 40.36
C LEU A 12 -13.35 -16.30 39.03
N VAL A 13 -14.48 -16.99 38.83
CA VAL A 13 -14.76 -17.72 37.58
C VAL A 13 -14.90 -16.75 36.41
N VAL A 14 -15.59 -15.63 36.60
CA VAL A 14 -15.75 -14.61 35.53
C VAL A 14 -14.40 -14.05 35.09
N VAL A 15 -13.53 -13.64 36.01
CA VAL A 15 -12.22 -13.09 35.64
C VAL A 15 -11.32 -14.14 34.98
N ALA A 16 -11.41 -15.41 35.40
CA ALA A 16 -10.66 -16.51 34.77
C ALA A 16 -11.11 -16.70 33.31
N ILE A 17 -12.42 -16.71 33.04
CA ILE A 17 -12.94 -16.85 31.67
C ILE A 17 -12.53 -15.65 30.81
N ILE A 18 -12.68 -14.43 31.32
CA ILE A 18 -12.25 -13.22 30.58
C ILE A 18 -10.73 -13.27 30.28
N GLY A 19 -9.92 -13.70 31.22
CA GLY A 19 -8.48 -13.85 31.04
C GLY A 19 -8.12 -14.82 29.91
N ILE A 20 -8.79 -15.97 29.83
CA ILE A 20 -8.56 -16.94 28.75
C ILE A 20 -9.02 -16.38 27.40
N LEU A 21 -10.22 -15.79 27.33
CA LEU A 21 -10.73 -15.21 26.09
C LEU A 21 -9.87 -14.05 25.59
N ALA A 22 -9.39 -13.19 26.49
CA ALA A 22 -8.49 -12.10 26.14
C ALA A 22 -7.15 -12.61 25.55
N ALA A 23 -6.56 -13.64 26.16
CA ALA A 23 -5.30 -14.21 25.69
C ALA A 23 -5.40 -14.76 24.25
N VAL A 24 -6.46 -15.51 23.95
CA VAL A 24 -6.71 -16.05 22.59
C VAL A 24 -7.08 -14.93 21.61
N GLY A 25 -7.90 -13.98 22.06
CA GLY A 25 -8.37 -12.87 21.24
C GLY A 25 -7.23 -11.98 20.72
N VAL A 26 -6.24 -11.66 21.56
CA VAL A 26 -5.09 -10.82 21.16
C VAL A 26 -4.25 -11.47 20.07
N VAL A 27 -3.98 -12.77 20.17
CA VAL A 27 -3.18 -13.50 19.17
C VAL A 27 -3.92 -13.54 17.83
N ALA A 28 -5.19 -13.86 17.82
CA ALA A 28 -6.01 -13.90 16.62
C ALA A 28 -6.13 -12.52 15.96
N TYR A 29 -6.33 -11.47 16.76
CA TYR A 29 -6.43 -10.09 16.28
C TYR A 29 -5.13 -9.62 15.59
N ASN A 30 -3.96 -9.90 16.16
CA ASN A 30 -2.67 -9.53 15.58
C ASN A 30 -2.44 -10.24 14.24
N GLY A 31 -2.79 -11.52 14.12
CA GLY A 31 -2.73 -12.25 12.86
C GLY A 31 -3.63 -11.67 11.79
N TYR A 32 -4.87 -11.34 12.14
CA TYR A 32 -5.84 -10.74 11.23
C TYR A 32 -5.40 -9.35 10.73
N THR A 33 -4.96 -8.49 11.65
CA THR A 33 -4.49 -7.14 11.28
C THR A 33 -3.26 -7.17 10.39
N GLY A 34 -2.34 -8.11 10.62
CA GLY A 34 -1.19 -8.33 9.74
C GLY A 34 -1.60 -8.71 8.33
N ALA A 35 -2.49 -9.68 8.18
CA ALA A 35 -3.02 -10.11 6.88
C ALA A 35 -3.78 -8.99 6.17
N ALA A 36 -4.57 -8.21 6.90
CA ALA A 36 -5.30 -7.06 6.37
C ALA A 36 -4.33 -5.99 5.81
N LYS A 37 -3.25 -5.65 6.51
CA LYS A 37 -2.23 -4.73 6.03
C LYS A 37 -1.60 -5.19 4.73
N VAL A 38 -1.24 -6.46 4.62
CA VAL A 38 -0.71 -7.07 3.39
C VAL A 38 -1.69 -6.91 2.24
N SER A 39 -2.97 -7.21 2.48
CA SER A 39 -4.04 -7.09 1.47
C SER A 39 -4.20 -5.65 0.99
N VAL A 40 -4.19 -4.68 1.90
CA VAL A 40 -4.27 -3.24 1.56
C VAL A 40 -3.10 -2.82 0.68
N VAL A 41 -1.86 -3.21 1.03
CA VAL A 41 -0.68 -2.84 0.21
C VAL A 41 -0.77 -3.43 -1.21
N LYS A 42 -1.16 -4.70 -1.33
CA LYS A 42 -1.34 -5.35 -2.64
C LYS A 42 -2.44 -4.68 -3.47
N SER A 43 -3.55 -4.34 -2.85
CA SER A 43 -4.66 -3.62 -3.47
C SER A 43 -4.21 -2.23 -3.96
N ASN A 44 -3.53 -1.46 -3.11
CA ASN A 44 -3.01 -0.14 -3.46
C ASN A 44 -2.03 -0.21 -4.64
N TYR A 45 -1.11 -1.18 -4.61
CA TYR A 45 -0.17 -1.41 -5.72
C TYR A 45 -0.90 -1.68 -7.04
N SER A 46 -1.90 -2.57 -7.02
CA SER A 46 -2.71 -2.89 -8.20
C SER A 46 -3.48 -1.67 -8.69
N THR A 47 -4.09 -0.93 -7.78
CA THR A 47 -4.87 0.28 -8.09
C THR A 47 -4.02 1.34 -8.77
N ILE A 48 -2.82 1.64 -8.22
CA ILE A 48 -1.91 2.64 -8.79
C ILE A 48 -1.49 2.23 -10.20
N LYS A 49 -1.09 0.97 -10.38
CA LYS A 49 -0.67 0.44 -11.68
C LYS A 49 -1.80 0.49 -12.71
N SER A 50 -2.98 0.01 -12.35
CA SER A 50 -4.14 0.00 -13.26
C SER A 50 -4.61 1.41 -13.60
N PHE A 51 -4.60 2.31 -12.62
CA PHE A 51 -4.91 3.71 -12.86
C PHE A 51 -3.91 4.35 -13.82
N TYR A 52 -2.60 4.15 -13.61
CA TYR A 52 -1.59 4.65 -14.52
C TYR A 52 -1.81 4.17 -15.96
N LEU A 53 -2.06 2.87 -16.14
CA LEU A 53 -2.31 2.29 -17.46
C LEU A 53 -3.57 2.88 -18.11
N SER A 54 -4.64 3.08 -17.35
CA SER A 54 -5.87 3.68 -17.87
C SER A 54 -5.67 5.14 -18.28
N GLU A 55 -4.89 5.90 -17.52
CA GLU A 55 -4.61 7.30 -17.84
C GLU A 55 -3.65 7.43 -19.03
N LYS A 56 -2.66 6.53 -19.14
CA LYS A 56 -1.80 6.42 -20.32
C LYS A 56 -2.65 6.14 -21.57
N PHE A 57 -3.52 5.13 -21.51
CA PHE A 57 -4.39 4.77 -22.62
C PHE A 57 -5.33 5.92 -23.04
N LYS A 58 -5.87 6.70 -22.10
CA LYS A 58 -6.66 7.89 -22.43
C LYS A 58 -5.89 8.86 -23.31
N CYS A 59 -4.63 9.16 -22.94
CA CYS A 59 -3.79 10.05 -23.74
C CYS A 59 -3.46 9.46 -25.11
N GLU A 60 -3.20 8.18 -25.22
CA GLU A 60 -2.95 7.48 -26.51
C GLU A 60 -4.16 7.50 -27.43
N THR A 61 -5.37 7.53 -26.87
CA THR A 61 -6.63 7.59 -27.61
C THR A 61 -7.12 9.02 -27.89
N GLY A 62 -6.31 10.04 -27.62
CA GLY A 62 -6.56 11.43 -28.00
C GLY A 62 -7.23 12.29 -26.94
N ALA A 63 -7.26 11.87 -25.68
CA ALA A 63 -7.69 12.76 -24.61
C ALA A 63 -6.68 13.91 -24.42
N GLU A 64 -7.18 15.10 -24.17
CA GLU A 64 -6.33 16.28 -23.90
C GLU A 64 -5.69 16.21 -22.51
N LYS A 65 -6.37 15.57 -21.55
CA LYS A 65 -5.97 15.53 -20.14
C LYS A 65 -6.15 14.14 -19.51
N ALA A 66 -5.26 13.85 -18.59
CA ALA A 66 -5.23 12.65 -17.75
C ALA A 66 -5.22 13.01 -16.25
N PHE A 67 -5.17 12.01 -15.39
CA PHE A 67 -5.12 12.15 -13.94
C PHE A 67 -6.22 13.05 -13.39
N ASN A 68 -7.47 12.68 -13.67
CA ASN A 68 -8.67 13.47 -13.31
C ASN A 68 -8.59 14.92 -13.84
N ASN A 69 -8.21 15.09 -15.09
CA ASN A 69 -8.06 16.39 -15.77
C ASN A 69 -6.99 17.32 -15.17
N THR A 70 -6.07 16.81 -14.38
CA THR A 70 -5.03 17.64 -13.75
C THR A 70 -3.73 17.72 -14.57
N ILE A 71 -3.51 16.79 -15.50
CA ILE A 71 -2.26 16.67 -16.27
C ILE A 71 -2.58 16.66 -17.76
N ASN A 72 -1.92 17.53 -18.52
CA ASN A 72 -2.07 17.54 -19.98
C ASN A 72 -1.41 16.30 -20.59
N CYS A 73 -2.05 15.71 -21.60
CA CYS A 73 -1.53 14.58 -22.38
C CYS A 73 -0.45 14.99 -23.39
N SER A 74 -0.21 16.30 -23.59
CA SER A 74 0.78 16.81 -24.52
C SER A 74 2.21 16.59 -24.03
N GLY A 75 3.15 16.41 -24.96
CA GLY A 75 4.58 16.24 -24.66
C GLY A 75 4.92 14.86 -24.10
N ASN A 76 5.99 14.78 -23.31
CA ASN A 76 6.58 13.52 -22.82
C ASN A 76 5.93 12.98 -21.54
N THR A 77 4.66 13.28 -21.28
CA THR A 77 3.97 12.92 -20.02
C THR A 77 3.97 11.41 -19.75
N PHE A 78 3.81 10.60 -20.79
CA PHE A 78 3.76 9.14 -20.69
C PHE A 78 4.85 8.43 -21.51
N THR A 79 5.63 9.14 -22.31
CA THR A 79 6.70 8.59 -23.14
C THR A 79 8.08 8.69 -22.47
N ASP A 80 8.25 9.64 -21.55
CA ASP A 80 9.45 9.79 -20.74
C ASP A 80 9.25 9.16 -19.36
N GLY A 81 10.13 8.23 -18.99
CA GLY A 81 9.97 7.45 -17.77
C GLY A 81 10.05 8.28 -16.49
N ARG A 82 10.87 9.34 -16.46
CA ARG A 82 10.98 10.21 -15.29
C ARG A 82 9.75 11.10 -15.16
N ASN A 83 9.26 11.67 -16.24
CA ASN A 83 8.03 12.46 -16.22
C ASN A 83 6.83 11.61 -15.79
N ALA A 84 6.69 10.42 -16.36
CA ALA A 84 5.64 9.47 -15.97
C ALA A 84 5.69 9.14 -14.48
N ARG A 85 6.88 8.84 -13.93
CA ARG A 85 7.12 8.62 -12.50
C ARG A 85 6.65 9.80 -11.66
N ASP A 86 7.09 11.00 -11.98
CA ASP A 86 6.81 12.20 -11.17
C ASP A 86 5.32 12.53 -11.15
N ARG A 87 4.61 12.30 -12.27
CA ARG A 87 3.16 12.46 -12.36
C ARG A 87 2.41 11.46 -11.46
N VAL A 88 2.81 10.19 -11.49
CA VAL A 88 2.22 9.15 -10.64
C VAL A 88 2.47 9.45 -9.17
N VAL A 89 3.73 9.74 -8.79
CA VAL A 89 4.09 10.03 -7.41
C VAL A 89 3.35 11.27 -6.91
N GLY A 90 3.35 12.36 -7.66
CA GLY A 90 2.66 13.58 -7.30
C GLY A 90 1.15 13.39 -7.13
N PHE A 91 0.50 12.61 -8.01
CA PHE A 91 -0.92 12.35 -7.93
C PHE A 91 -1.33 11.51 -6.71
N PHE A 92 -0.54 10.49 -6.38
CA PHE A 92 -0.90 9.53 -5.32
C PHE A 92 -0.32 9.87 -3.95
N SER A 93 0.68 10.76 -3.83
CA SER A 93 1.38 11.07 -2.58
C SER A 93 0.46 11.47 -1.42
N THR A 94 -0.64 12.15 -1.70
CA THR A 94 -1.62 12.61 -0.70
C THR A 94 -2.88 11.73 -0.61
N ARG A 95 -3.08 10.80 -1.57
CA ARG A 95 -4.33 10.03 -1.71
C ARG A 95 -4.28 8.64 -1.09
N ILE A 96 -3.09 8.11 -0.92
CA ILE A 96 -2.88 6.74 -0.42
C ILE A 96 -2.06 6.79 0.87
N LYS A 97 -2.44 5.97 1.85
CA LYS A 97 -1.75 5.87 3.14
C LYS A 97 -1.10 4.49 3.30
N ASN A 98 0.08 4.45 3.92
CA ASN A 98 0.74 3.21 4.27
C ASN A 98 0.06 2.57 5.50
N PRO A 99 -0.49 1.33 5.39
CA PRO A 99 -1.15 0.67 6.51
C PRO A 99 -0.18 0.25 7.63
N TYR A 100 1.13 0.27 7.38
CA TYR A 100 2.15 -0.01 8.40
C TYR A 100 2.56 1.25 9.18
N GLY A 101 2.04 2.42 8.82
CA GLY A 101 2.48 3.70 9.38
C GLY A 101 3.67 4.26 8.61
N GLY A 102 4.23 5.37 9.13
CA GLY A 102 5.27 6.12 8.40
C GLY A 102 4.68 7.11 7.39
N GLY A 103 5.53 7.94 6.80
CA GLY A 103 5.11 9.06 5.98
C GLY A 103 4.46 8.70 4.64
N PHE A 104 5.20 8.79 3.56
CA PHE A 104 4.67 8.61 2.21
C PHE A 104 4.40 7.14 1.89
N HIS A 105 3.25 6.89 1.26
CA HIS A 105 2.92 5.56 0.75
C HIS A 105 3.55 5.29 -0.62
N ILE A 106 3.81 6.33 -1.40
CA ILE A 106 4.42 6.28 -2.73
C ILE A 106 5.56 7.28 -2.82
N THR A 107 6.68 6.88 -3.42
CA THR A 107 7.88 7.72 -3.59
C THR A 107 8.70 7.29 -4.80
N SER A 108 9.53 8.20 -5.29
CA SER A 108 10.56 7.93 -6.30
C SER A 108 11.93 7.59 -5.71
N ASP A 109 12.10 7.75 -4.40
CA ASP A 109 13.40 7.69 -3.73
C ASP A 109 13.59 6.39 -2.94
N GLY A 110 14.87 6.03 -2.73
CA GLY A 110 15.35 5.01 -1.81
C GLY A 110 15.24 3.56 -2.29
N GLY A 111 15.69 2.66 -1.43
CA GLY A 111 15.61 1.22 -1.62
C GLY A 111 14.24 0.66 -1.21
N TYR A 112 13.99 -0.61 -1.48
CA TYR A 112 12.76 -1.31 -1.09
C TYR A 112 13.06 -2.60 -0.30
N ASP A 113 14.32 -2.79 0.09
CA ASP A 113 14.82 -4.02 0.70
C ASP A 113 14.89 -3.94 2.22
N GLN A 114 14.55 -2.79 2.82
CA GLN A 114 14.61 -2.57 4.26
C GLN A 114 13.22 -2.68 4.88
N ASP A 115 13.13 -3.35 6.03
CA ASP A 115 11.87 -3.59 6.74
C ASP A 115 11.12 -2.32 7.15
N ARG A 116 11.83 -1.20 7.36
CA ARG A 116 11.22 0.11 7.62
C ARG A 116 10.42 0.66 6.42
N GLU A 117 10.62 0.08 5.24
CA GLU A 117 10.01 0.51 3.98
C GLU A 117 8.82 -0.35 3.56
N VAL A 118 8.41 -1.28 4.43
CA VAL A 118 7.25 -2.12 4.18
C VAL A 118 6.00 -1.27 3.90
N GLY A 119 5.30 -1.59 2.84
CA GLY A 119 4.09 -0.89 2.40
C GLY A 119 4.34 0.39 1.60
N ILE A 120 5.58 0.83 1.42
CA ILE A 120 5.91 1.98 0.57
C ILE A 120 6.01 1.50 -0.89
N ILE A 121 5.20 2.09 -1.76
CA ILE A 121 5.25 1.83 -3.20
C ILE A 121 6.28 2.77 -3.83
N ARG A 122 7.29 2.19 -4.45
CA ARG A 122 8.34 2.93 -5.16
C ARG A 122 8.08 2.91 -6.65
N VAL A 123 8.21 4.07 -7.25
CA VAL A 123 8.07 4.26 -8.68
C VAL A 123 9.40 4.74 -9.25
N TYR A 124 9.91 4.02 -10.22
CA TYR A 124 11.15 4.37 -10.91
C TYR A 124 10.84 4.66 -12.37
N GLY A 125 11.50 5.64 -12.93
CA GLY A 125 11.42 6.00 -14.33
C GLY A 125 12.79 6.03 -14.98
N TRP A 126 12.90 5.52 -16.20
CA TRP A 126 14.10 5.54 -17.03
C TRP A 126 13.77 6.05 -18.42
N ASP A 127 14.72 6.78 -19.01
CA ASP A 127 14.56 7.41 -20.32
C ASP A 127 15.27 6.61 -21.43
N SER A 128 16.06 5.60 -21.07
CA SER A 128 16.75 4.76 -22.07
C SER A 128 17.00 3.34 -21.51
N PRO A 129 16.23 2.33 -21.92
CA PRO A 129 14.95 2.43 -22.64
C PRO A 129 13.87 3.10 -21.77
N GLU A 130 12.94 3.79 -22.42
CA GLU A 130 11.84 4.47 -21.74
C GLU A 130 10.92 3.48 -21.07
N ARG A 131 10.88 3.52 -19.75
CA ARG A 131 10.08 2.61 -18.92
C ARG A 131 9.76 3.18 -17.56
N ILE A 132 8.69 2.67 -16.97
CA ILE A 132 8.31 2.93 -15.59
C ILE A 132 8.19 1.59 -14.83
N SER A 133 8.71 1.55 -13.62
CA SER A 133 8.58 0.38 -12.75
C SER A 133 7.92 0.74 -11.44
N PHE A 134 7.07 -0.14 -10.97
CA PHE A 134 6.42 -0.09 -9.67
C PHE A 134 6.96 -1.23 -8.82
N LYS A 135 7.43 -0.94 -7.62
CA LYS A 135 7.94 -1.94 -6.67
C LYS A 135 7.39 -1.68 -5.28
N VAL A 136 7.11 -2.74 -4.53
CA VAL A 136 6.70 -2.64 -3.12
C VAL A 136 7.10 -3.90 -2.36
N CYS A 137 7.60 -3.73 -1.14
CA CYS A 137 7.64 -4.79 -0.14
C CYS A 137 6.30 -4.77 0.61
N PHE A 138 5.52 -5.85 0.53
CA PHE A 138 4.20 -5.91 1.18
C PHE A 138 4.21 -6.59 2.55
N LYS A 139 5.31 -7.24 2.92
CA LYS A 139 5.49 -7.97 4.18
C LYS A 139 6.96 -8.08 4.53
N THR A 140 7.32 -7.97 5.80
CA THR A 140 8.67 -8.23 6.30
C THR A 140 8.99 -9.74 6.33
N PRO A 141 10.28 -10.15 6.16
CA PRO A 141 11.42 -9.28 5.89
C PRO A 141 11.45 -8.80 4.42
N CYS A 142 11.76 -7.53 4.21
CA CYS A 142 11.86 -6.94 2.88
C CYS A 142 13.13 -7.37 2.11
N GLY A 143 14.09 -8.02 2.73
CA GLY A 143 15.20 -8.67 2.05
C GLY A 143 14.81 -9.95 1.29
N ASP A 144 13.62 -10.50 1.52
CA ASP A 144 13.11 -11.67 0.78
C ASP A 144 12.29 -11.23 -0.43
N ASN A 145 12.75 -11.59 -1.63
CA ASN A 145 12.07 -11.26 -2.89
C ASN A 145 10.62 -11.81 -2.98
N LYS A 146 10.29 -12.86 -2.23
CA LYS A 146 8.92 -13.40 -2.14
C LYS A 146 7.93 -12.42 -1.51
N ASN A 147 8.43 -11.44 -0.76
CA ASN A 147 7.64 -10.42 -0.10
C ASN A 147 7.49 -9.15 -0.94
N HIS A 148 7.89 -9.19 -2.22
CA HIS A 148 7.82 -8.07 -3.14
C HIS A 148 6.79 -8.28 -4.25
N LEU A 149 6.19 -7.16 -4.68
CA LEU A 149 5.56 -7.04 -5.99
C LEU A 149 6.42 -6.10 -6.84
N ASN A 150 6.64 -6.50 -8.08
CA ASN A 150 7.39 -5.73 -9.06
C ASN A 150 6.70 -5.79 -10.42
N SER A 151 6.63 -4.67 -11.12
CA SER A 151 6.07 -4.58 -12.46
C SER A 151 6.77 -3.46 -13.22
N THR A 152 7.24 -3.78 -14.43
CA THR A 152 7.83 -2.79 -15.35
C THR A 152 6.94 -2.67 -16.57
N ILE A 153 6.71 -1.44 -17.03
CA ILE A 153 5.92 -1.09 -18.20
C ILE A 153 6.85 -0.34 -19.15
N ASN A 154 7.01 -0.84 -20.36
CA ASN A 154 7.68 -0.11 -21.43
C ASN A 154 6.75 0.97 -21.96
N LEU A 155 7.31 2.14 -22.29
CA LEU A 155 6.52 3.30 -22.69
C LEU A 155 6.46 3.47 -24.21
N ASN A 156 7.31 2.71 -24.93
CA ASN A 156 7.36 2.66 -26.39
C ASN A 156 6.49 1.51 -26.93
#